data_d692f67a5d1b97804fd9eb409e1e408f
#
_entry.id   d692f67a5d1b97804fd9eb409e1e408f
#
_cell.length_a   1.000
_cell.length_b   1.000
_cell.length_c   1.000
_cell.angle_alpha   90.00
_cell.angle_beta   90.00
_cell.angle_gamma   90.00
#
_symmetry.space_group_name_H-M   'P 1'
#
loop_
_entity.id
_entity.type
_entity.pdbx_description
1 polymer ?
#
loop_
_entity_poly.entity_id
_entity_poly.type
_entity_poly.pdbx_seq_one_letter_code
_entity_poly.pdbx_strand_id
1 'polypeptide(L)'
;MGYFYLFHYLCSIEFYTLLYMAGIYIHIPFCTSRCVYCDFYSTTYGEKDKAYISALTNELRLRANYLQQDGQMPVIETIYIGGGTPSTLDTSLLEPIFEVLYRTYHVSDRAEITIEANPDDLTPRKIKSLRTLPVNRLSMGVQTFDDGKLRLLHRRHNGEQAIRAVHDCQDTGFDNISIDLIYGLPAQSLREWETDVNTALSLNVQHISAYALIYEEGTPLWEMRKRHVVEEADEELSLEMFSLLMCRLENAGFEHYEISNFARPGFRSRHNSSYWKGIPYLGCGPSAHSFDGRNRQWNHPDLNVYIDQVGKCLSSEDFNRAPWIEQEELNLYERYNDCIITSLRTSDGLNLSELKRKFGQPLTDYCLQAAAVHLRNGQLEITEKKEQAPEGLLKLTRRGIFLSDGIMSDLLYVPD
;
A
#
# COMPACT_ATOMS: atom_id res chain seq x y z
N MET A 1 36.97 -16.66 -21.50
CA MET A 1 36.25 -17.56 -20.56
C MET A 1 35.92 -16.88 -19.23
N GLY A 2 36.64 -15.89 -18.74
CA GLY A 2 36.37 -15.24 -17.43
C GLY A 2 35.14 -14.31 -17.38
N TYR A 3 34.74 -13.71 -18.49
CA TYR A 3 33.61 -12.75 -18.52
C TYR A 3 32.25 -13.42 -18.49
N PHE A 4 32.12 -14.64 -18.98
CA PHE A 4 30.84 -15.41 -18.94
C PHE A 4 30.48 -15.90 -17.54
N TYR A 5 31.49 -16.21 -16.73
CA TYR A 5 31.29 -16.64 -15.33
C TYR A 5 30.90 -15.47 -14.42
N LEU A 6 31.43 -14.26 -14.66
CA LEU A 6 31.14 -13.07 -13.89
C LEU A 6 29.71 -12.58 -14.16
N PHE A 7 29.27 -12.66 -15.42
CA PHE A 7 27.89 -12.26 -15.81
C PHE A 7 26.83 -13.23 -15.27
N HIS A 8 27.11 -14.54 -15.26
CA HIS A 8 26.23 -15.54 -14.66
C HIS A 8 26.19 -15.40 -13.13
N TYR A 9 27.32 -15.05 -12.50
CA TYR A 9 27.41 -14.83 -11.06
C TYR A 9 26.68 -13.52 -10.64
N LEU A 10 26.82 -12.45 -11.39
CA LEU A 10 26.09 -11.19 -11.13
C LEU A 10 24.59 -11.33 -11.39
N CYS A 11 24.19 -12.03 -12.46
CA CYS A 11 22.79 -12.31 -12.75
C CYS A 11 22.15 -13.24 -11.71
N SER A 12 22.91 -14.21 -11.19
CA SER A 12 22.46 -15.06 -10.07
C SER A 12 22.39 -14.29 -8.75
N ILE A 13 23.29 -13.34 -8.49
CA ILE A 13 23.25 -12.50 -7.29
C ILE A 13 22.02 -11.57 -7.32
N GLU A 14 21.69 -10.93 -8.44
CA GLU A 14 20.48 -10.10 -8.56
C GLU A 14 19.19 -10.94 -8.41
N PHE A 15 19.18 -12.14 -8.97
CA PHE A 15 18.02 -13.06 -8.84
C PHE A 15 17.92 -13.65 -7.42
N TYR A 16 19.05 -13.97 -6.79
CA TYR A 16 19.06 -14.42 -5.38
C TYR A 16 18.70 -13.28 -4.43
N THR A 17 19.14 -12.05 -4.69
CA THR A 17 18.81 -10.89 -3.84
C THR A 17 17.31 -10.59 -3.82
N LEU A 18 16.60 -10.76 -4.95
CA LEU A 18 15.14 -10.62 -5.03
C LEU A 18 14.37 -11.72 -4.25
N LEU A 19 14.92 -12.93 -4.13
CA LEU A 19 14.32 -14.04 -3.40
C LEU A 19 14.43 -13.92 -1.87
N TYR A 20 15.31 -13.03 -1.37
CA TYR A 20 15.56 -12.83 0.06
C TYR A 20 15.18 -11.45 0.56
N MET A 21 14.34 -10.73 -0.15
CA MET A 21 13.80 -9.44 0.30
C MET A 21 12.40 -9.62 0.88
N ALA A 22 12.09 -8.86 1.92
CA ALA A 22 10.77 -8.83 2.51
C ALA A 22 10.43 -7.45 3.06
N GLY A 23 9.14 -7.25 3.38
CA GLY A 23 8.63 -6.08 4.07
C GLY A 23 8.09 -6.39 5.45
N ILE A 24 7.97 -5.36 6.29
CA ILE A 24 7.22 -5.44 7.55
C ILE A 24 6.17 -4.34 7.57
N TYR A 25 4.92 -4.72 7.81
CA TYR A 25 3.80 -3.81 8.05
C TYR A 25 3.45 -3.78 9.53
N ILE A 26 3.32 -2.61 10.10
CA ILE A 26 2.89 -2.40 11.49
C ILE A 26 1.55 -1.68 11.48
N HIS A 27 0.51 -2.32 11.98
CA HIS A 27 -0.82 -1.73 12.08
C HIS A 27 -1.01 -1.01 13.40
N ILE A 28 -1.08 0.31 13.40
CA ILE A 28 -1.42 1.12 14.58
C ILE A 28 -2.93 1.41 14.55
N PRO A 29 -3.74 0.79 15.42
CA PRO A 29 -5.20 0.85 15.29
C PRO A 29 -5.83 2.12 15.89
N PHE A 30 -5.05 3.15 16.20
CA PHE A 30 -5.54 4.32 16.92
C PHE A 30 -5.82 5.49 15.99
N CYS A 31 -7.00 6.11 16.16
CA CYS A 31 -7.37 7.39 15.57
C CYS A 31 -7.88 8.33 16.65
N THR A 32 -7.58 9.61 16.56
CA THR A 32 -8.18 10.62 17.45
C THR A 32 -9.68 10.81 17.15
N SER A 33 -10.05 10.73 15.86
CA SER A 33 -11.42 10.71 15.37
C SER A 33 -11.52 9.82 14.13
N ARG A 34 -12.66 9.13 13.94
CA ARG A 34 -12.90 8.32 12.73
C ARG A 34 -13.49 9.18 11.61
N CYS A 35 -12.92 9.07 10.43
CA CYS A 35 -13.48 9.66 9.21
C CYS A 35 -14.73 8.91 8.77
N VAL A 36 -15.69 9.60 8.15
CA VAL A 36 -16.98 8.99 7.77
C VAL A 36 -16.88 7.94 6.67
N TYR A 37 -15.81 7.96 5.88
CA TYR A 37 -15.60 7.05 4.74
C TYR A 37 -14.69 5.86 5.06
N CYS A 38 -14.02 5.85 6.23
CA CYS A 38 -12.95 4.91 6.52
C CYS A 38 -13.51 3.55 6.96
N ASP A 39 -13.13 2.49 6.26
CA ASP A 39 -13.45 1.08 6.55
C ASP A 39 -12.30 0.35 7.27
N PHE A 40 -11.10 0.94 7.31
CA PHE A 40 -9.96 0.33 8.00
C PHE A 40 -10.24 0.12 9.48
N TYR A 41 -9.75 -1.03 9.98
CA TYR A 41 -9.85 -1.31 11.40
C TYR A 41 -9.13 -0.24 12.22
N SER A 42 -9.88 0.49 13.00
CA SER A 42 -9.36 1.51 13.89
C SER A 42 -10.27 1.69 15.11
N THR A 43 -9.69 2.16 16.21
CA THR A 43 -10.38 2.48 17.44
C THR A 43 -9.99 3.89 17.89
N THR A 44 -10.81 4.49 18.73
CA THR A 44 -10.49 5.79 19.28
C THR A 44 -9.26 5.68 20.20
N TYR A 45 -8.32 6.61 20.08
CA TYR A 45 -7.14 6.71 20.91
C TYR A 45 -7.53 6.79 22.40
N GLY A 46 -6.84 6.04 23.26
CA GLY A 46 -7.17 5.93 24.68
C GLY A 46 -6.02 5.34 25.51
N GLU A 47 -6.33 4.88 26.72
CA GLU A 47 -5.34 4.44 27.72
C GLU A 47 -4.63 3.11 27.40
N LYS A 48 -4.92 2.48 26.22
CA LYS A 48 -4.38 1.15 25.88
C LYS A 48 -3.10 1.17 25.04
N ASP A 49 -2.58 2.34 24.71
CA ASP A 49 -1.42 2.52 23.86
C ASP A 49 -0.19 1.73 24.34
N LYS A 50 0.18 1.85 25.62
CA LYS A 50 1.33 1.14 26.21
C LYS A 50 1.15 -0.38 26.21
N ALA A 51 -0.04 -0.84 26.57
CA ALA A 51 -0.35 -2.27 26.57
C ALA A 51 -0.32 -2.83 25.14
N TYR A 52 -0.83 -2.08 24.18
CA TYR A 52 -0.76 -2.40 22.78
C TYR A 52 0.68 -2.47 22.28
N ILE A 53 1.52 -1.47 22.53
CA ILE A 53 2.94 -1.49 22.13
C ILE A 53 3.69 -2.66 22.74
N SER A 54 3.39 -3.01 24.00
CA SER A 54 3.95 -4.20 24.65
C SER A 54 3.55 -5.50 23.91
N ALA A 55 2.28 -5.65 23.55
CA ALA A 55 1.81 -6.80 22.79
C ALA A 55 2.43 -6.84 21.38
N LEU A 56 2.47 -5.71 20.68
CA LEU A 56 3.06 -5.58 19.34
C LEU A 56 4.55 -5.95 19.33
N THR A 57 5.31 -5.45 20.29
CA THR A 57 6.73 -5.78 20.42
C THR A 57 6.95 -7.25 20.78
N ASN A 58 6.01 -7.88 21.49
CA ASN A 58 6.02 -9.32 21.72
C ASN A 58 5.72 -10.09 20.42
N GLU A 59 4.70 -9.71 19.66
CA GLU A 59 4.41 -10.32 18.35
C GLU A 59 5.63 -10.29 17.44
N LEU A 60 6.28 -9.13 17.31
CA LEU A 60 7.50 -9.01 16.49
C LEU A 60 8.59 -10.01 16.89
N ARG A 61 8.78 -10.27 18.19
CA ARG A 61 9.75 -11.29 18.67
C ARG A 61 9.27 -12.70 18.35
N LEU A 62 8.00 -13.01 18.61
CA LEU A 62 7.43 -14.33 18.41
C LEU A 62 7.44 -14.73 16.93
N ARG A 63 7.31 -13.76 16.01
CA ARG A 63 7.29 -13.99 14.58
C ARG A 63 8.64 -13.78 13.89
N ALA A 64 9.73 -13.79 14.62
CA ALA A 64 11.08 -13.59 14.10
C ALA A 64 11.41 -14.48 12.88
N ASN A 65 10.91 -15.71 12.85
CA ASN A 65 11.18 -16.69 11.80
C ASN A 65 10.06 -16.80 10.75
N TYR A 66 9.01 -15.96 10.82
CA TYR A 66 7.87 -16.08 9.89
C TYR A 66 8.27 -15.97 8.42
N LEU A 67 9.20 -15.08 8.13
CA LEU A 67 9.70 -14.83 6.78
C LEU A 67 10.87 -15.73 6.37
N GLN A 68 11.29 -16.67 7.23
CA GLN A 68 12.40 -17.58 6.92
C GLN A 68 12.02 -18.54 5.78
N GLN A 69 12.87 -18.62 4.76
CA GLN A 69 12.73 -19.57 3.65
C GLN A 69 14.02 -20.38 3.50
N ASP A 70 13.89 -21.69 3.40
CA ASP A 70 15.02 -22.62 3.26
C ASP A 70 16.16 -22.40 4.29
N GLY A 71 15.79 -22.04 5.52
CA GLY A 71 16.72 -21.78 6.61
C GLY A 71 17.41 -20.41 6.57
N GLN A 72 17.09 -19.57 5.59
CA GLN A 72 17.67 -18.23 5.46
C GLN A 72 16.66 -17.15 5.80
N MET A 73 17.13 -16.10 6.49
CA MET A 73 16.33 -14.93 6.81
C MET A 73 16.44 -13.89 5.68
N PRO A 74 15.32 -13.27 5.26
CA PRO A 74 15.37 -12.21 4.28
C PRO A 74 15.97 -10.93 4.84
N VAL A 75 16.44 -10.06 3.94
CA VAL A 75 16.72 -8.67 4.26
C VAL A 75 15.41 -7.89 4.22
N ILE A 76 15.12 -7.14 5.27
CA ILE A 76 13.95 -6.26 5.34
C ILE A 76 14.26 -4.96 4.61
N GLU A 77 13.66 -4.79 3.45
CA GLU A 77 13.87 -3.65 2.58
C GLU A 77 12.83 -2.54 2.79
N THR A 78 11.70 -2.87 3.45
CA THR A 78 10.66 -1.89 3.74
C THR A 78 10.02 -2.13 5.10
N ILE A 79 9.76 -1.05 5.83
CA ILE A 79 8.93 -1.03 7.04
C ILE A 79 7.85 0.02 6.82
N TYR A 80 6.60 -0.37 7.00
CA TYR A 80 5.48 0.54 6.84
C TYR A 80 4.64 0.55 8.13
N ILE A 81 4.52 1.71 8.74
CA ILE A 81 3.74 1.92 9.96
C ILE A 81 2.49 2.68 9.56
N GLY A 82 1.35 1.97 9.53
CA GLY A 82 0.08 2.48 9.03
C GLY A 82 -1.12 2.02 9.85
N GLY A 83 -2.32 2.11 9.26
CA GLY A 83 -3.58 1.59 9.81
C GLY A 83 -4.58 2.67 10.19
N GLY A 84 -4.72 2.98 11.47
CA GLY A 84 -5.52 4.10 11.93
C GLY A 84 -4.81 5.43 11.65
N THR A 85 -4.05 5.92 12.60
CA THR A 85 -3.25 7.14 12.44
C THR A 85 -2.00 7.05 13.34
N PRO A 86 -0.91 6.49 12.86
CA PRO A 86 0.31 6.32 13.65
C PRO A 86 0.87 7.61 14.25
N SER A 87 0.68 8.75 13.57
CA SER A 87 1.12 10.06 14.07
C SER A 87 0.43 10.51 15.35
N THR A 88 -0.69 9.89 15.74
CA THR A 88 -1.36 10.21 17.03
C THR A 88 -0.55 9.75 18.24
N LEU A 89 0.23 8.69 18.09
CA LEU A 89 1.06 8.15 19.17
C LEU A 89 2.18 9.14 19.54
N ASP A 90 2.51 9.21 20.82
CA ASP A 90 3.76 9.85 21.25
C ASP A 90 4.94 9.10 20.61
N THR A 91 5.95 9.86 20.16
CA THR A 91 7.11 9.28 19.47
C THR A 91 7.89 8.30 20.36
N SER A 92 7.90 8.52 21.66
CA SER A 92 8.50 7.60 22.63
C SER A 92 7.85 6.21 22.66
N LEU A 93 6.60 6.08 22.21
CA LEU A 93 5.92 4.80 22.09
C LEU A 93 6.33 4.04 20.81
N LEU A 94 6.88 4.73 19.81
CA LEU A 94 7.39 4.12 18.59
C LEU A 94 8.82 3.59 18.75
N GLU A 95 9.62 4.18 19.66
CA GLU A 95 11.01 3.77 19.90
C GLU A 95 11.15 2.26 20.21
N PRO A 96 10.36 1.66 21.13
CA PRO A 96 10.45 0.22 21.42
C PRO A 96 10.15 -0.68 20.21
N ILE A 97 9.31 -0.22 19.28
CA ILE A 97 9.02 -0.96 18.04
C ILE A 97 10.30 -1.05 17.21
N PHE A 98 10.98 0.08 16.98
CA PHE A 98 12.23 0.11 16.23
C PHE A 98 13.35 -0.66 16.91
N GLU A 99 13.46 -0.58 18.23
CA GLU A 99 14.44 -1.37 18.97
C GLU A 99 14.26 -2.88 18.72
N VAL A 100 13.02 -3.36 18.77
CA VAL A 100 12.73 -4.78 18.51
C VAL A 100 12.96 -5.13 17.05
N LEU A 101 12.56 -4.29 16.11
CA LEU A 101 12.77 -4.51 14.67
C LEU A 101 14.26 -4.70 14.36
N TYR A 102 15.13 -3.80 14.79
CA TYR A 102 16.55 -3.87 14.51
C TYR A 102 17.30 -4.97 15.30
N ARG A 103 16.75 -5.42 16.43
CA ARG A 103 17.31 -6.57 17.16
C ARG A 103 16.90 -7.91 16.60
N THR A 104 15.71 -8.00 16.01
CA THR A 104 15.08 -9.26 15.62
C THR A 104 15.28 -9.57 14.13
N TYR A 105 15.29 -8.53 13.28
CA TYR A 105 15.30 -8.67 11.83
C TYR A 105 16.55 -8.03 11.21
N HIS A 106 16.97 -8.56 10.10
CA HIS A 106 18.04 -7.95 9.29
C HIS A 106 17.45 -6.81 8.44
N VAL A 107 17.38 -5.62 9.01
CA VAL A 107 16.88 -4.42 8.32
C VAL A 107 18.00 -3.82 7.46
N SER A 108 17.73 -3.58 6.18
CA SER A 108 18.66 -2.95 5.24
C SER A 108 19.01 -1.53 5.67
N ASP A 109 20.26 -1.13 5.52
CA ASP A 109 20.69 0.26 5.75
C ASP A 109 20.00 1.25 4.79
N ARG A 110 19.39 0.74 3.70
CA ARG A 110 18.64 1.50 2.70
C ARG A 110 17.14 1.20 2.75
N ALA A 111 16.65 0.63 3.85
CA ALA A 111 15.23 0.33 3.98
C ALA A 111 14.37 1.59 3.83
N GLU A 112 13.29 1.49 3.08
CA GLU A 112 12.22 2.50 3.10
C GLU A 112 11.42 2.32 4.39
N ILE A 113 11.40 3.33 5.23
CA ILE A 113 10.68 3.32 6.51
C ILE A 113 9.62 4.41 6.46
N THR A 114 8.38 4.00 6.23
CA THR A 114 7.23 4.88 6.07
C THR A 114 6.42 4.97 7.36
N ILE A 115 5.93 6.16 7.70
CA ILE A 115 4.90 6.36 8.71
C ILE A 115 3.74 7.16 8.12
N GLU A 116 2.50 6.71 8.40
CA GLU A 116 1.30 7.48 8.07
C GLU A 116 1.04 8.57 9.10
N ALA A 117 0.59 9.72 8.60
CA ALA A 117 0.33 10.88 9.42
C ALA A 117 -0.89 11.67 8.97
N ASN A 118 -1.58 12.29 9.94
CA ASN A 118 -2.54 13.35 9.64
C ASN A 118 -1.86 14.73 9.72
N PRO A 119 -2.24 15.68 8.86
CA PRO A 119 -1.66 17.02 8.88
C PRO A 119 -1.71 17.72 10.25
N ASP A 120 -2.80 17.56 10.98
CA ASP A 120 -3.01 18.21 12.29
C ASP A 120 -2.18 17.60 13.43
N ASP A 121 -1.67 16.39 13.28
CA ASP A 121 -0.75 15.78 14.23
C ASP A 121 0.70 16.29 14.02
N LEU A 122 1.03 16.79 12.82
CA LEU A 122 2.37 17.19 12.42
C LEU A 122 2.73 18.60 12.90
N THR A 123 2.74 18.79 14.21
CA THR A 123 3.27 20.00 14.81
C THR A 123 4.80 20.08 14.67
N PRO A 124 5.44 21.26 14.71
CA PRO A 124 6.90 21.37 14.63
C PRO A 124 7.64 20.53 15.68
N ARG A 125 7.06 20.36 16.87
CA ARG A 125 7.60 19.47 17.90
C ARG A 125 7.52 18.01 17.49
N LYS A 126 6.39 17.59 16.94
CA LYS A 126 6.17 16.21 16.50
C LYS A 126 7.08 15.85 15.33
N ILE A 127 7.22 16.74 14.36
CA ILE A 127 8.09 16.53 13.18
C ILE A 127 9.55 16.35 13.61
N LYS A 128 10.05 17.23 14.51
CA LYS A 128 11.39 17.10 15.09
C LYS A 128 11.58 15.77 15.83
N SER A 129 10.57 15.35 16.58
CA SER A 129 10.59 14.07 17.30
C SER A 129 10.58 12.87 16.33
N LEU A 130 9.80 12.90 15.24
CA LEU A 130 9.83 11.86 14.21
C LEU A 130 11.20 11.74 13.52
N ARG A 131 11.96 12.85 13.38
CA ARG A 131 13.32 12.83 12.84
C ARG A 131 14.34 12.13 13.73
N THR A 132 14.04 11.86 15.00
CA THR A 132 14.92 11.05 15.86
C THR A 132 14.74 9.55 15.64
N LEU A 133 13.68 9.14 14.95
CA LEU A 133 13.42 7.77 14.53
C LEU A 133 14.01 7.51 13.13
N PRO A 134 14.23 6.25 12.75
CA PRO A 134 14.75 5.91 11.43
C PRO A 134 13.73 6.09 10.29
N VAL A 135 12.69 6.89 10.50
CA VAL A 135 11.65 7.20 9.50
C VAL A 135 12.25 8.07 8.41
N ASN A 136 12.13 7.64 7.15
CA ASN A 136 12.65 8.35 5.98
C ASN A 136 11.59 8.64 4.91
N ARG A 137 10.34 8.22 5.11
CA ARG A 137 9.19 8.52 4.25
C ARG A 137 7.97 8.85 5.08
N LEU A 138 7.24 9.91 4.71
CA LEU A 138 5.93 10.26 5.29
C LEU A 138 4.83 9.98 4.27
N SER A 139 3.69 9.40 4.72
CA SER A 139 2.44 9.35 3.95
C SER A 139 1.39 10.17 4.68
N MET A 140 0.96 11.27 4.08
CA MET A 140 0.12 12.27 4.73
C MET A 140 -1.30 12.26 4.15
N GLY A 141 -2.29 11.89 4.95
CA GLY A 141 -3.69 11.86 4.56
C GLY A 141 -4.29 13.28 4.46
N VAL A 142 -4.08 13.97 3.35
CA VAL A 142 -4.62 15.31 3.08
C VAL A 142 -6.08 15.25 2.64
N GLN A 143 -6.41 14.35 1.75
CA GLN A 143 -7.70 14.05 1.13
C GLN A 143 -8.19 15.13 0.15
N THR A 144 -8.24 16.37 0.54
CA THR A 144 -8.59 17.56 -0.25
C THR A 144 -8.06 18.80 0.47
N PHE A 145 -7.98 19.95 -0.24
CA PHE A 145 -7.67 21.23 0.37
C PHE A 145 -8.93 22.10 0.59
N ASP A 146 -10.12 21.60 0.23
CA ASP A 146 -11.39 22.27 0.48
C ASP A 146 -11.88 22.03 1.91
N ASP A 147 -12.02 23.12 2.68
CA ASP A 147 -12.45 23.06 4.10
C ASP A 147 -13.87 22.54 4.27
N GLY A 148 -14.76 22.74 3.30
CA GLY A 148 -16.14 22.24 3.33
C GLY A 148 -16.16 20.71 3.21
N LYS A 149 -15.40 20.18 2.27
CA LYS A 149 -15.23 18.73 2.05
C LYS A 149 -14.51 18.08 3.23
N LEU A 150 -13.46 18.69 3.77
CA LEU A 150 -12.77 18.22 4.97
C LEU A 150 -13.72 18.08 6.17
N ARG A 151 -14.58 19.08 6.40
CA ARG A 151 -15.62 19.00 7.46
C ARG A 151 -16.62 17.87 7.20
N LEU A 152 -17.06 17.69 5.95
CA LEU A 152 -17.96 16.59 5.56
C LEU A 152 -17.33 15.22 5.86
N LEU A 153 -16.03 15.07 5.58
CA LEU A 153 -15.26 13.84 5.82
C LEU A 153 -14.92 13.61 7.30
N HIS A 154 -15.27 14.53 8.20
CA HIS A 154 -14.88 14.56 9.61
C HIS A 154 -13.35 14.63 9.81
N ARG A 155 -12.65 15.35 8.90
CA ARG A 155 -11.22 15.63 9.07
C ARG A 155 -11.03 16.75 10.10
N ARG A 156 -9.97 16.63 10.91
CA ARG A 156 -9.63 17.58 11.99
C ARG A 156 -8.85 18.79 11.48
N HIS A 157 -8.10 18.64 10.39
CA HIS A 157 -7.33 19.70 9.74
C HIS A 157 -8.17 20.47 8.72
N ASN A 158 -7.68 21.63 8.35
CA ASN A 158 -8.14 22.42 7.20
C ASN A 158 -7.06 22.45 6.10
N GLY A 159 -7.40 22.99 4.93
CA GLY A 159 -6.49 23.04 3.78
C GLY A 159 -5.18 23.79 4.07
N GLU A 160 -5.24 24.92 4.80
CA GLU A 160 -4.04 25.69 5.18
C GLU A 160 -3.12 24.89 6.10
N GLN A 161 -3.70 24.14 7.06
CA GLN A 161 -2.93 23.27 7.94
C GLN A 161 -2.24 22.13 7.18
N ALA A 162 -2.91 21.56 6.17
CA ALA A 162 -2.32 20.53 5.33
C ALA A 162 -1.11 21.06 4.54
N ILE A 163 -1.24 22.23 3.92
CA ILE A 163 -0.15 22.91 3.19
C ILE A 163 1.02 23.19 4.14
N ARG A 164 0.74 23.76 5.30
CA ARG A 164 1.75 24.09 6.31
C ARG A 164 2.48 22.85 6.80
N ALA A 165 1.76 21.76 7.09
CA ALA A 165 2.35 20.51 7.55
C ALA A 165 3.36 19.93 6.54
N VAL A 166 3.05 20.01 5.23
CA VAL A 166 3.99 19.59 4.19
C VAL A 166 5.26 20.45 4.22
N HIS A 167 5.12 21.77 4.25
CA HIS A 167 6.28 22.68 4.29
C HIS A 167 7.11 22.49 5.56
N ASP A 168 6.48 22.39 6.73
CA ASP A 168 7.19 22.16 8.00
C ASP A 168 7.98 20.84 7.98
N CYS A 169 7.44 19.79 7.33
CA CYS A 169 8.16 18.53 7.14
C CYS A 169 9.37 18.70 6.20
N GLN A 170 9.19 19.40 5.07
CA GLN A 170 10.28 19.70 4.14
C GLN A 170 11.39 20.53 4.80
N ASP A 171 11.04 21.57 5.52
CA ASP A 171 11.98 22.44 6.24
C ASP A 171 12.76 21.68 7.35
N THR A 172 12.16 20.60 7.87
CA THR A 172 12.81 19.74 8.88
C THR A 172 13.66 18.65 8.22
N GLY A 173 13.69 18.56 6.89
CA GLY A 173 14.53 17.65 6.11
C GLY A 173 13.88 16.32 5.77
N PHE A 174 12.54 16.21 5.73
CA PHE A 174 11.86 15.13 5.06
C PHE A 174 11.79 15.44 3.56
N ASP A 175 12.49 14.65 2.76
CA ASP A 175 12.61 14.77 1.31
C ASP A 175 11.83 13.69 0.52
N ASN A 176 11.17 12.77 1.23
CA ASN A 176 10.28 11.76 0.65
C ASN A 176 8.90 11.84 1.32
N ILE A 177 8.03 12.67 0.74
CA ILE A 177 6.68 12.93 1.24
C ILE A 177 5.68 12.47 0.19
N SER A 178 4.73 11.63 0.64
CA SER A 178 3.51 11.26 -0.07
C SER A 178 2.34 12.05 0.50
N ILE A 179 1.45 12.51 -0.35
CA ILE A 179 0.14 13.00 0.05
C ILE A 179 -0.96 12.16 -0.57
N ASP A 180 -2.00 11.89 0.20
CA ASP A 180 -3.15 11.12 -0.26
C ASP A 180 -4.30 12.08 -0.52
N LEU A 181 -4.92 11.96 -1.71
CA LEU A 181 -6.06 12.76 -2.16
C LEU A 181 -7.24 11.82 -2.46
N ILE A 182 -8.45 12.36 -2.34
CA ILE A 182 -9.67 11.67 -2.71
C ILE A 182 -10.44 12.52 -3.71
N TYR A 183 -10.80 11.95 -4.87
CA TYR A 183 -11.70 12.56 -5.84
C TYR A 183 -13.06 11.88 -5.86
N GLY A 184 -14.05 12.53 -6.50
CA GLY A 184 -15.43 12.05 -6.47
C GLY A 184 -16.09 12.28 -5.11
N LEU A 185 -15.64 13.27 -4.34
CA LEU A 185 -16.26 13.65 -3.08
C LEU A 185 -17.70 14.16 -3.32
N PRO A 186 -18.63 14.01 -2.34
CA PRO A 186 -20.00 14.50 -2.49
C PRO A 186 -20.04 15.97 -2.97
N ALA A 187 -20.78 16.20 -4.05
CA ALA A 187 -20.90 17.50 -4.71
C ALA A 187 -19.56 18.17 -5.06
N GLN A 188 -18.52 17.39 -5.33
CA GLN A 188 -17.24 17.92 -5.84
C GLN A 188 -17.35 18.15 -7.34
N SER A 189 -17.05 19.37 -7.77
CA SER A 189 -16.95 19.71 -9.18
C SER A 189 -15.57 19.40 -9.74
N LEU A 190 -15.47 19.23 -11.08
CA LEU A 190 -14.18 19.07 -11.77
C LEU A 190 -13.23 20.24 -11.49
N ARG A 191 -13.75 21.47 -11.33
CA ARG A 191 -12.95 22.66 -11.03
C ARG A 191 -12.36 22.62 -9.61
N GLU A 192 -13.13 22.18 -8.63
CA GLU A 192 -12.62 22.00 -7.25
C GLU A 192 -11.51 20.93 -7.22
N TRP A 193 -11.72 19.80 -7.93
CA TRP A 193 -10.70 18.79 -8.09
C TRP A 193 -9.44 19.30 -8.79
N GLU A 194 -9.58 20.07 -9.87
CA GLU A 194 -8.44 20.72 -10.54
C GLU A 194 -7.66 21.62 -9.59
N THR A 195 -8.36 22.32 -8.70
CA THR A 195 -7.72 23.15 -7.66
C THR A 195 -6.92 22.31 -6.67
N ASP A 196 -7.47 21.19 -6.21
CA ASP A 196 -6.77 20.25 -5.34
C ASP A 196 -5.49 19.71 -6.00
N VAL A 197 -5.57 19.25 -7.26
CA VAL A 197 -4.42 18.76 -8.01
C VAL A 197 -3.35 19.83 -8.20
N ASN A 198 -3.73 21.05 -8.56
CA ASN A 198 -2.79 22.15 -8.74
C ASN A 198 -2.13 22.55 -7.41
N THR A 199 -2.87 22.55 -6.31
CA THR A 199 -2.33 22.79 -4.97
C THR A 199 -1.31 21.69 -4.60
N ALA A 200 -1.66 20.44 -4.80
CA ALA A 200 -0.77 19.31 -4.56
C ALA A 200 0.55 19.42 -5.35
N LEU A 201 0.47 19.79 -6.63
CA LEU A 201 1.63 20.01 -7.49
C LEU A 201 2.52 21.16 -7.00
N SER A 202 1.92 22.23 -6.44
CA SER A 202 2.67 23.36 -5.90
C SER A 202 3.50 23.04 -4.66
N LEU A 203 3.15 21.98 -3.92
CA LEU A 203 3.82 21.53 -2.71
C LEU A 203 5.15 20.81 -2.97
N ASN A 204 5.48 20.50 -4.23
CA ASN A 204 6.72 19.78 -4.61
C ASN A 204 6.95 18.47 -3.86
N VAL A 205 5.89 17.74 -3.55
CA VAL A 205 5.99 16.41 -2.96
C VAL A 205 6.50 15.37 -3.98
N GLN A 206 7.03 14.25 -3.50
CA GLN A 206 7.64 13.23 -4.33
C GLN A 206 6.64 12.18 -4.80
N HIS A 207 5.52 12.05 -4.10
CA HIS A 207 4.52 11.02 -4.35
C HIS A 207 3.11 11.55 -4.08
N ILE A 208 2.15 11.13 -4.90
CA ILE A 208 0.72 11.45 -4.74
C ILE A 208 -0.06 10.16 -4.92
N SER A 209 -0.82 9.79 -3.89
CA SER A 209 -1.87 8.77 -3.99
C SER A 209 -3.19 9.49 -4.23
N ALA A 210 -3.98 9.04 -5.20
CA ALA A 210 -5.29 9.62 -5.46
C ALA A 210 -6.32 8.50 -5.68
N TYR A 211 -7.32 8.45 -4.80
CA TYR A 211 -8.32 7.42 -4.76
C TYR A 211 -9.69 7.98 -5.17
N ALA A 212 -10.45 7.22 -5.97
CA ALA A 212 -11.88 7.49 -6.08
C ALA A 212 -12.55 7.23 -4.73
N LEU A 213 -13.48 8.09 -4.33
CA LEU A 213 -14.26 7.84 -3.12
C LEU A 213 -15.13 6.60 -3.31
N ILE A 214 -14.99 5.64 -2.40
CA ILE A 214 -15.82 4.44 -2.36
C ILE A 214 -16.78 4.54 -1.17
N TYR A 215 -18.02 4.10 -1.36
CA TYR A 215 -19.07 4.08 -0.33
C TYR A 215 -19.18 2.67 0.24
N GLU A 216 -18.25 2.32 1.12
CA GLU A 216 -18.18 0.99 1.74
C GLU A 216 -19.32 0.74 2.72
N GLU A 217 -19.95 -0.43 2.59
CA GLU A 217 -21.05 -0.83 3.48
C GLU A 217 -20.59 -0.86 4.95
N GLY A 218 -21.41 -0.37 5.86
CA GLY A 218 -21.08 -0.26 7.27
C GLY A 218 -20.37 1.05 7.66
N THR A 219 -19.98 1.88 6.71
CA THR A 219 -19.43 3.22 7.02
C THR A 219 -20.52 4.25 7.23
N PRO A 220 -20.27 5.31 8.03
CA PRO A 220 -21.22 6.42 8.15
C PRO A 220 -21.55 7.07 6.80
N LEU A 221 -20.60 7.16 5.88
CA LEU A 221 -20.80 7.73 4.54
C LEU A 221 -21.78 6.90 3.71
N TRP A 222 -21.71 5.57 3.80
CA TRP A 222 -22.67 4.67 3.18
C TRP A 222 -24.11 4.92 3.70
N GLU A 223 -24.26 5.09 5.01
CA GLU A 223 -25.56 5.40 5.60
C GLU A 223 -26.07 6.79 5.18
N MET A 224 -25.18 7.78 5.04
CA MET A 224 -25.55 9.11 4.51
C MET A 224 -26.03 9.02 3.06
N ARG A 225 -25.39 8.21 2.21
CA ARG A 225 -25.81 7.94 0.83
C ARG A 225 -27.18 7.25 0.79
N LYS A 226 -27.39 6.20 1.58
CA LYS A 226 -28.70 5.49 1.69
C LYS A 226 -29.83 6.39 2.09
N ARG A 227 -29.55 7.40 2.91
CA ARG A 227 -30.55 8.41 3.37
C ARG A 227 -30.65 9.61 2.44
N HIS A 228 -29.97 9.61 1.30
CA HIS A 228 -29.91 10.74 0.36
C HIS A 228 -29.44 12.06 0.98
N VAL A 229 -28.57 11.99 2.01
CA VAL A 229 -27.91 13.16 2.60
C VAL A 229 -26.74 13.60 1.74
N VAL A 230 -26.09 12.65 1.08
CA VAL A 230 -25.04 12.87 0.09
C VAL A 230 -25.36 12.06 -1.17
N GLU A 231 -24.90 12.57 -2.31
CA GLU A 231 -24.98 11.88 -3.59
C GLU A 231 -23.54 11.50 -4.02
N GLU A 232 -23.42 10.32 -4.60
CA GLU A 232 -22.21 9.84 -5.23
C GLU A 232 -21.96 10.61 -6.53
N ALA A 233 -20.71 10.90 -6.84
CA ALA A 233 -20.35 11.47 -8.14
C ALA A 233 -20.75 10.47 -9.24
N ASP A 234 -21.30 10.99 -10.35
CA ASP A 234 -21.61 10.13 -11.48
C ASP A 234 -20.31 9.58 -12.12
N GLU A 235 -20.46 8.50 -12.86
CA GLU A 235 -19.33 7.80 -13.48
C GLU A 235 -18.58 8.68 -14.49
N GLU A 236 -19.30 9.51 -15.27
CA GLU A 236 -18.70 10.38 -16.28
C GLU A 236 -17.81 11.44 -15.62
N LEU A 237 -18.30 12.08 -14.56
CA LEU A 237 -17.53 13.05 -13.78
C LEU A 237 -16.29 12.39 -13.12
N SER A 238 -16.43 11.19 -12.59
CA SER A 238 -15.33 10.44 -11.98
C SER A 238 -14.24 10.10 -13.01
N LEU A 239 -14.63 9.73 -14.22
CA LEU A 239 -13.71 9.50 -15.35
C LEU A 239 -13.01 10.79 -15.80
N GLU A 240 -13.74 11.92 -15.86
CA GLU A 240 -13.15 13.24 -16.17
C GLU A 240 -12.13 13.65 -15.10
N MET A 241 -12.45 13.47 -13.81
CA MET A 241 -11.54 13.77 -12.70
C MET A 241 -10.27 12.94 -12.77
N PHE A 242 -10.38 11.64 -13.05
CA PHE A 242 -9.24 10.77 -13.18
C PHE A 242 -8.39 11.10 -14.42
N SER A 243 -9.05 11.42 -15.56
CA SER A 243 -8.36 11.86 -16.77
C SER A 243 -7.56 13.15 -16.55
N LEU A 244 -8.14 14.13 -15.85
CA LEU A 244 -7.50 15.38 -15.46
C LEU A 244 -6.27 15.09 -14.59
N LEU A 245 -6.42 14.25 -13.55
CA LEU A 245 -5.34 13.86 -12.65
C LEU A 245 -4.14 13.29 -13.43
N MET A 246 -4.37 12.25 -14.24
CA MET A 246 -3.32 11.63 -15.05
C MET A 246 -2.60 12.67 -15.92
N CYS A 247 -3.37 13.49 -16.65
CA CYS A 247 -2.80 14.48 -17.54
C CYS A 247 -1.94 15.52 -16.79
N ARG A 248 -2.42 16.02 -15.64
CA ARG A 248 -1.71 17.04 -14.84
C ARG A 248 -0.43 16.49 -14.23
N LEU A 249 -0.49 15.28 -13.64
CA LEU A 249 0.67 14.67 -12.98
C LEU A 249 1.73 14.23 -13.99
N GLU A 250 1.35 13.61 -15.11
CA GLU A 250 2.27 13.24 -16.19
C GLU A 250 2.99 14.47 -16.75
N ASN A 251 2.25 15.56 -17.02
CA ASN A 251 2.85 16.81 -17.50
C ASN A 251 3.78 17.48 -16.47
N ALA A 252 3.60 17.20 -15.19
CA ALA A 252 4.47 17.63 -14.11
C ALA A 252 5.66 16.69 -13.85
N GLY A 253 5.81 15.63 -14.67
CA GLY A 253 6.92 14.67 -14.61
C GLY A 253 6.76 13.57 -13.58
N PHE A 254 5.53 13.28 -13.12
CA PHE A 254 5.24 12.11 -12.32
C PHE A 254 5.04 10.88 -13.21
N GLU A 255 5.52 9.74 -12.75
CA GLU A 255 5.22 8.43 -13.30
C GLU A 255 3.91 7.91 -12.71
N HIS A 256 2.93 7.57 -13.55
CA HIS A 256 1.74 6.82 -13.15
C HIS A 256 2.14 5.35 -13.06
N TYR A 257 2.57 4.88 -11.90
CA TYR A 257 3.20 3.57 -11.77
C TYR A 257 2.25 2.44 -11.33
N GLU A 258 1.09 2.79 -10.75
CA GLU A 258 -0.03 1.89 -10.51
C GLU A 258 -1.34 2.69 -10.46
N ILE A 259 -2.50 2.04 -10.46
CA ILE A 259 -3.81 2.66 -10.71
C ILE A 259 -4.05 3.95 -9.92
N SER A 260 -3.71 3.97 -8.63
CA SER A 260 -3.99 5.09 -7.72
C SER A 260 -2.76 5.91 -7.35
N ASN A 261 -1.55 5.51 -7.75
CA ASN A 261 -0.32 6.10 -7.26
C ASN A 261 0.57 6.68 -8.36
N PHE A 262 1.05 7.88 -8.09
CA PHE A 262 1.94 8.65 -8.95
C PHE A 262 3.18 9.06 -8.17
N ALA A 263 4.35 8.95 -8.77
CA ALA A 263 5.60 9.30 -8.12
C ALA A 263 6.55 10.02 -9.07
N ARG A 264 7.39 10.89 -8.55
CA ARG A 264 8.55 11.35 -9.29
C ARG A 264 9.50 10.16 -9.52
N PRO A 265 10.31 10.16 -10.61
CA PRO A 265 11.28 9.10 -10.87
C PRO A 265 12.15 8.80 -9.64
N GLY A 266 12.19 7.52 -9.24
CA GLY A 266 12.94 7.07 -8.07
C GLY A 266 12.21 7.16 -6.71
N PHE A 267 10.94 7.65 -6.69
CA PHE A 267 10.17 7.83 -5.45
C PHE A 267 8.88 6.99 -5.39
N ARG A 268 8.77 5.95 -6.22
CA ARG A 268 7.69 4.96 -6.08
C ARG A 268 7.73 4.37 -4.66
N SER A 269 6.58 4.22 -4.01
CA SER A 269 6.51 3.51 -2.72
C SER A 269 7.04 2.10 -2.88
N ARG A 270 8.16 1.79 -2.24
CA ARG A 270 8.78 0.46 -2.31
C ARG A 270 7.93 -0.57 -1.59
N HIS A 271 7.33 -0.19 -0.46
CA HIS A 271 6.47 -1.08 0.30
C HIS A 271 5.22 -1.48 -0.49
N ASN A 272 4.48 -0.51 -1.05
CA ASN A 272 3.29 -0.79 -1.87
C ASN A 272 3.68 -1.58 -3.13
N SER A 273 4.79 -1.22 -3.79
CA SER A 273 5.30 -1.94 -4.95
C SER A 273 5.67 -3.40 -4.63
N SER A 274 6.05 -3.70 -3.39
CA SER A 274 6.35 -5.07 -2.96
C SER A 274 5.12 -5.96 -2.95
N TYR A 275 3.95 -5.45 -2.59
CA TYR A 275 2.68 -6.18 -2.67
C TYR A 275 2.36 -6.59 -4.12
N TRP A 276 2.52 -5.65 -5.06
CA TRP A 276 2.25 -5.92 -6.47
C TRP A 276 3.23 -6.90 -7.11
N LYS A 277 4.41 -7.05 -6.55
CA LYS A 277 5.44 -8.00 -6.98
C LYS A 277 5.34 -9.37 -6.28
N GLY A 278 4.40 -9.52 -5.36
CA GLY A 278 4.26 -10.75 -4.57
C GLY A 278 5.46 -11.01 -3.65
N ILE A 279 6.14 -9.95 -3.20
CA ILE A 279 7.25 -10.06 -2.23
C ILE A 279 6.66 -10.40 -0.86
N PRO A 280 7.24 -11.37 -0.13
CA PRO A 280 6.78 -11.73 1.21
C PRO A 280 6.82 -10.54 2.17
N TYR A 281 5.85 -10.51 3.07
CA TYR A 281 5.81 -9.51 4.13
C TYR A 281 5.18 -10.05 5.40
N LEU A 282 5.61 -9.48 6.51
CA LEU A 282 5.08 -9.73 7.84
C LEU A 282 4.23 -8.55 8.28
N GLY A 283 2.94 -8.76 8.55
CA GLY A 283 2.07 -7.78 9.18
C GLY A 283 1.90 -8.08 10.67
N CYS A 284 2.09 -7.08 11.53
CA CYS A 284 1.90 -7.16 12.97
C CYS A 284 0.86 -6.15 13.44
N GLY A 285 0.08 -6.51 14.44
CA GLY A 285 -1.04 -5.74 14.97
C GLY A 285 -2.40 -6.32 14.58
N PRO A 286 -3.50 -5.89 15.24
CA PRO A 286 -4.84 -6.37 14.92
C PRO A 286 -5.21 -5.98 13.48
N SER A 287 -5.91 -6.87 12.77
CA SER A 287 -6.24 -6.72 11.34
C SER A 287 -5.05 -6.71 10.37
N ALA A 288 -3.82 -6.89 10.84
CA ALA A 288 -2.66 -6.93 9.95
C ALA A 288 -2.59 -8.25 9.18
N HIS A 289 -2.35 -8.15 7.88
CA HIS A 289 -2.15 -9.28 6.98
C HIS A 289 -0.66 -9.56 6.79
N SER A 290 -0.33 -10.82 6.56
CA SER A 290 1.01 -11.30 6.24
C SER A 290 0.96 -12.24 5.04
N PHE A 291 2.06 -12.34 4.30
CA PHE A 291 2.22 -13.23 3.16
C PHE A 291 3.64 -13.79 3.14
N ASP A 292 3.78 -15.11 3.12
CA ASP A 292 5.08 -15.78 3.10
C ASP A 292 5.54 -16.23 1.69
N GLY A 293 4.77 -15.86 0.67
CA GLY A 293 4.97 -16.30 -0.73
C GLY A 293 4.05 -17.45 -1.15
N ARG A 294 3.34 -18.08 -0.21
CA ARG A 294 2.40 -19.18 -0.42
C ARG A 294 1.11 -19.03 0.36
N ASN A 295 1.24 -18.66 1.63
CA ASN A 295 0.16 -18.57 2.59
C ASN A 295 -0.12 -17.12 2.90
N ARG A 296 -1.39 -16.79 3.04
CA ARG A 296 -1.83 -15.55 3.67
C ARG A 296 -2.21 -15.85 5.11
N GLN A 297 -1.90 -14.93 5.99
CA GLN A 297 -2.27 -14.99 7.39
C GLN A 297 -2.70 -13.60 7.85
N TRP A 298 -3.70 -13.51 8.72
CA TRP A 298 -4.12 -12.23 9.30
C TRP A 298 -4.54 -12.36 10.75
N ASN A 299 -4.34 -11.29 11.47
CA ASN A 299 -4.77 -11.16 12.85
C ASN A 299 -6.23 -10.66 12.89
N HIS A 300 -7.02 -11.18 13.81
CA HIS A 300 -8.39 -10.72 14.03
C HIS A 300 -8.45 -9.22 14.34
N PRO A 301 -9.48 -8.47 13.85
CA PRO A 301 -9.64 -7.03 14.08
C PRO A 301 -10.25 -6.72 15.45
N ASP A 302 -9.59 -7.14 16.55
CA ASP A 302 -9.99 -6.85 17.92
C ASP A 302 -8.78 -6.47 18.79
N LEU A 303 -8.70 -5.20 19.17
CA LEU A 303 -7.61 -4.66 19.98
C LEU A 303 -7.53 -5.32 21.36
N ASN A 304 -8.66 -5.63 22.01
CA ASN A 304 -8.67 -6.19 23.35
C ASN A 304 -8.19 -7.65 23.34
N VAL A 305 -8.72 -8.43 22.39
CA VAL A 305 -8.27 -9.80 22.17
C VAL A 305 -6.78 -9.79 21.84
N TYR A 306 -6.33 -8.90 20.96
CA TYR A 306 -4.92 -8.79 20.59
C TYR A 306 -4.02 -8.50 21.82
N ILE A 307 -4.34 -7.48 22.62
CA ILE A 307 -3.55 -7.13 23.81
C ILE A 307 -3.52 -8.28 24.81
N ASP A 308 -4.69 -8.88 25.11
CA ASP A 308 -4.78 -9.93 26.10
C ASP A 308 -4.06 -11.22 25.67
N GLN A 309 -4.26 -11.63 24.45
CA GLN A 309 -3.77 -12.93 23.97
C GLN A 309 -2.31 -12.86 23.51
N VAL A 310 -1.96 -11.88 22.69
CA VAL A 310 -0.56 -11.73 22.22
C VAL A 310 0.38 -11.39 23.36
N GLY A 311 -0.07 -10.56 24.31
CA GLY A 311 0.70 -10.22 25.49
C GLY A 311 1.04 -11.43 26.39
N LYS A 312 0.24 -12.52 26.32
CA LYS A 312 0.42 -13.74 27.11
C LYS A 312 1.15 -14.86 26.35
N CYS A 313 1.30 -14.77 25.03
CA CYS A 313 2.04 -15.76 24.26
C CYS A 313 3.50 -15.81 24.64
N LEU A 314 4.02 -17.01 24.90
CA LEU A 314 5.40 -17.23 25.32
C LEU A 314 6.27 -17.84 24.20
N SER A 315 5.65 -18.41 23.17
CA SER A 315 6.37 -19.06 22.07
C SER A 315 5.72 -18.75 20.73
N SER A 316 6.51 -18.88 19.65
CA SER A 316 6.01 -18.79 18.26
C SER A 316 5.00 -19.88 17.93
N GLU A 317 5.12 -21.06 18.55
CA GLU A 317 4.20 -22.17 18.35
C GLU A 317 2.82 -21.87 18.93
N ASP A 318 2.76 -21.31 20.14
CA ASP A 318 1.52 -20.86 20.78
C ASP A 318 0.86 -19.76 19.94
N PHE A 319 1.67 -18.82 19.43
CA PHE A 319 1.18 -17.74 18.58
C PHE A 319 0.54 -18.29 17.30
N ASN A 320 1.22 -19.14 16.55
CA ASN A 320 0.75 -19.66 15.26
C ASN A 320 -0.48 -20.56 15.35
N ARG A 321 -0.77 -21.13 16.54
CA ARG A 321 -1.97 -21.94 16.79
C ARG A 321 -3.12 -21.16 17.43
N ALA A 322 -2.94 -19.90 17.60
CA ALA A 322 -3.89 -19.07 18.33
C ALA A 322 -5.18 -18.84 17.53
N PRO A 323 -6.35 -18.89 18.19
CA PRO A 323 -7.66 -18.81 17.51
C PRO A 323 -7.97 -17.43 16.94
N TRP A 324 -7.17 -16.42 17.24
CA TRP A 324 -7.34 -15.08 16.67
C TRP A 324 -6.52 -14.85 15.39
N ILE A 325 -5.81 -15.88 14.92
CA ILE A 325 -5.09 -15.86 13.65
C ILE A 325 -5.84 -16.72 12.67
N GLU A 326 -6.13 -16.14 11.53
CA GLU A 326 -6.66 -16.84 10.38
C GLU A 326 -5.57 -17.02 9.33
N GLN A 327 -5.63 -18.11 8.58
CA GLN A 327 -4.69 -18.40 7.51
C GLN A 327 -5.35 -19.15 6.37
N GLU A 328 -4.85 -18.95 5.18
CA GLU A 328 -5.22 -19.69 3.98
C GLU A 328 -3.97 -20.10 3.20
N GLU A 329 -3.95 -21.30 2.66
CA GLU A 329 -2.95 -21.76 1.70
C GLU A 329 -3.49 -21.53 0.29
N LEU A 330 -2.81 -20.69 -0.48
CA LEU A 330 -3.23 -20.36 -1.84
C LEU A 330 -2.94 -21.51 -2.79
N ASN A 331 -3.97 -22.05 -3.42
CA ASN A 331 -3.83 -23.03 -4.47
C ASN A 331 -3.26 -22.43 -5.77
N LEU A 332 -3.02 -23.24 -6.78
CA LEU A 332 -2.40 -22.81 -8.04
C LEU A 332 -3.22 -21.70 -8.74
N TYR A 333 -4.55 -21.83 -8.74
CA TYR A 333 -5.45 -20.91 -9.43
C TYR A 333 -5.61 -19.58 -8.71
N GLU A 334 -5.66 -19.60 -7.38
CA GLU A 334 -5.66 -18.39 -6.55
C GLU A 334 -4.37 -17.59 -6.73
N ARG A 335 -3.21 -18.26 -6.74
CA ARG A 335 -1.92 -17.60 -7.03
C ARG A 335 -1.84 -17.06 -8.45
N TYR A 336 -2.44 -17.75 -9.43
CA TYR A 336 -2.56 -17.24 -10.79
C TYR A 336 -3.42 -15.97 -10.81
N ASN A 337 -4.60 -16.01 -10.19
CA ASN A 337 -5.51 -14.88 -10.12
C ASN A 337 -4.88 -13.67 -9.42
N ASP A 338 -4.19 -13.89 -8.32
CA ASP A 338 -3.41 -12.84 -7.66
C ASP A 338 -2.34 -12.24 -8.59
N CYS A 339 -1.63 -13.09 -9.33
CA CYS A 339 -0.62 -12.63 -10.28
C CYS A 339 -1.22 -11.75 -11.39
N ILE A 340 -2.40 -12.08 -11.91
CA ILE A 340 -3.14 -11.27 -12.88
C ILE A 340 -3.47 -9.90 -12.28
N ILE A 341 -4.16 -9.89 -11.13
CA ILE A 341 -4.62 -8.66 -10.47
C ILE A 341 -3.43 -7.76 -10.13
N THR A 342 -2.43 -8.30 -9.46
CA THR A 342 -1.30 -7.49 -8.96
C THR A 342 -0.42 -6.96 -10.09
N SER A 343 -0.21 -7.74 -11.15
CA SER A 343 0.64 -7.31 -12.28
C SER A 343 -0.05 -6.26 -13.15
N LEU A 344 -1.33 -6.46 -13.51
CA LEU A 344 -2.05 -5.54 -14.39
C LEU A 344 -2.40 -4.21 -13.73
N ARG A 345 -2.41 -4.14 -12.40
CA ARG A 345 -2.56 -2.86 -11.68
C ARG A 345 -1.39 -1.91 -11.90
N THR A 346 -0.23 -2.42 -12.31
CA THR A 346 1.01 -1.64 -12.40
C THR A 346 1.39 -1.32 -13.84
N SER A 347 2.10 -0.23 -14.03
CA SER A 347 2.70 0.12 -15.32
C SER A 347 3.81 -0.86 -15.74
N ASP A 348 4.31 -1.69 -14.82
CA ASP A 348 5.28 -2.74 -15.13
C ASP A 348 4.61 -3.86 -15.93
N GLY A 349 3.33 -4.17 -15.65
CA GLY A 349 2.51 -5.14 -16.39
C GLY A 349 2.83 -6.60 -16.06
N LEU A 350 2.11 -7.51 -16.71
CA LEU A 350 2.24 -8.96 -16.56
C LEU A 350 3.32 -9.50 -17.49
N ASN A 351 4.40 -10.06 -16.94
CA ASN A 351 5.43 -10.73 -17.73
C ASN A 351 4.96 -12.13 -18.16
N LEU A 352 4.68 -12.30 -19.44
CA LEU A 352 4.14 -13.55 -20.01
C LEU A 352 5.09 -14.73 -19.87
N SER A 353 6.41 -14.48 -19.91
CA SER A 353 7.42 -15.53 -19.73
C SER A 353 7.45 -16.02 -18.29
N GLU A 354 7.30 -15.11 -17.32
CA GLU A 354 7.19 -15.49 -15.91
C GLU A 354 5.88 -16.18 -15.60
N LEU A 355 4.76 -15.72 -16.17
CA LEU A 355 3.46 -16.35 -16.03
C LEU A 355 3.56 -17.83 -16.46
N LYS A 356 4.15 -18.08 -17.64
CA LYS A 356 4.38 -19.43 -18.14
C LYS A 356 5.29 -20.28 -17.24
N ARG A 357 6.36 -19.68 -16.74
CA ARG A 357 7.29 -20.37 -15.81
C ARG A 357 6.63 -20.75 -14.48
N LYS A 358 5.77 -19.87 -13.94
CA LYS A 358 5.12 -20.07 -12.63
C LYS A 358 3.89 -20.98 -12.71
N PHE A 359 3.09 -20.87 -13.78
CA PHE A 359 1.76 -21.46 -13.88
C PHE A 359 1.58 -22.43 -15.05
N GLY A 360 2.59 -22.56 -15.92
CA GLY A 360 2.59 -23.46 -17.06
C GLY A 360 1.88 -22.89 -18.30
N GLN A 361 2.01 -23.62 -19.40
CA GLN A 361 1.45 -23.23 -20.70
C GLN A 361 -0.10 -23.14 -20.69
N PRO A 362 -0.85 -24.07 -20.05
CA PRO A 362 -2.31 -24.02 -20.09
C PRO A 362 -2.91 -22.72 -19.54
N LEU A 363 -2.43 -22.25 -18.38
CA LEU A 363 -2.91 -20.99 -17.78
C LEU A 363 -2.42 -19.76 -18.56
N THR A 364 -1.26 -19.86 -19.21
CA THR A 364 -0.79 -18.80 -20.12
C THR A 364 -1.67 -18.69 -21.36
N ASP A 365 -2.02 -19.81 -21.96
CA ASP A 365 -2.93 -19.84 -23.14
C ASP A 365 -4.32 -19.33 -22.77
N TYR A 366 -4.84 -19.72 -21.61
CA TYR A 366 -6.09 -19.20 -21.07
C TYR A 366 -6.04 -17.66 -20.91
N CYS A 367 -5.00 -17.13 -20.27
CA CYS A 367 -4.80 -15.69 -20.12
C CYS A 367 -4.83 -14.97 -21.46
N LEU A 368 -4.07 -15.45 -22.45
CA LEU A 368 -4.01 -14.83 -23.78
C LEU A 368 -5.33 -14.95 -24.55
N GLN A 369 -6.07 -16.04 -24.39
CA GLN A 369 -7.39 -16.21 -24.96
C GLN A 369 -8.40 -15.23 -24.37
N ALA A 370 -8.43 -15.08 -23.05
CA ALA A 370 -9.27 -14.11 -22.34
C ALA A 370 -8.89 -12.67 -22.71
N ALA A 371 -7.59 -12.36 -22.78
CA ALA A 371 -7.10 -11.04 -23.17
C ALA A 371 -7.40 -10.65 -24.61
N ALA A 372 -7.72 -11.60 -25.51
CA ALA A 372 -7.83 -11.35 -26.95
C ALA A 372 -8.88 -10.30 -27.31
N VAL A 373 -10.00 -10.22 -26.60
CA VAL A 373 -11.03 -9.20 -26.81
C VAL A 373 -10.53 -7.81 -26.42
N HIS A 374 -9.85 -7.70 -25.31
CA HIS A 374 -9.29 -6.45 -24.77
C HIS A 374 -8.13 -5.93 -25.63
N LEU A 375 -7.30 -6.83 -26.17
CA LEU A 375 -6.25 -6.48 -27.14
C LEU A 375 -6.85 -5.89 -28.42
N ARG A 376 -7.90 -6.54 -29.00
CA ARG A 376 -8.59 -6.01 -30.20
C ARG A 376 -9.25 -4.65 -29.94
N ASN A 377 -9.76 -4.43 -28.74
CA ASN A 377 -10.41 -3.18 -28.34
C ASN A 377 -9.41 -2.08 -27.94
N GLY A 378 -8.11 -2.34 -27.96
CA GLY A 378 -7.06 -1.40 -27.53
C GLY A 378 -7.10 -1.05 -26.04
N GLN A 379 -7.64 -1.94 -25.21
CA GLN A 379 -7.68 -1.82 -23.75
C GLN A 379 -6.44 -2.46 -23.08
N LEU A 380 -5.93 -3.52 -23.73
CA LEU A 380 -4.66 -4.15 -23.39
C LEU A 380 -3.71 -4.02 -24.58
N GLU A 381 -2.42 -4.09 -24.28
CA GLU A 381 -1.35 -4.20 -25.29
C GLU A 381 -0.31 -5.22 -24.85
N ILE A 382 0.37 -5.84 -25.81
CA ILE A 382 1.57 -6.63 -25.55
C ILE A 382 2.76 -5.83 -26.06
N THR A 383 3.67 -5.49 -25.14
CA THR A 383 4.88 -4.73 -25.50
C THR A 383 5.85 -5.56 -26.32
N GLU A 384 6.78 -4.89 -26.97
CA GLU A 384 7.87 -5.55 -27.69
C GLU A 384 8.66 -6.50 -26.76
N LYS A 385 9.13 -7.59 -27.34
CA LYS A 385 9.95 -8.60 -26.67
C LYS A 385 11.29 -8.01 -26.24
N LYS A 386 11.66 -8.27 -25.00
CA LYS A 386 12.94 -7.87 -24.41
C LYS A 386 13.65 -9.09 -23.84
N GLU A 387 14.94 -8.99 -23.57
CA GLU A 387 15.73 -10.10 -23.00
C GLU A 387 15.09 -10.65 -21.69
N GLN A 388 14.57 -9.76 -20.84
CA GLN A 388 13.92 -10.10 -19.58
C GLN A 388 12.44 -10.52 -19.72
N ALA A 389 11.83 -10.30 -20.89
CA ALA A 389 10.45 -10.64 -21.21
C ALA A 389 10.36 -11.10 -22.68
N PRO A 390 10.91 -12.27 -23.02
CA PRO A 390 10.99 -12.75 -24.41
C PRO A 390 9.62 -13.03 -25.04
N GLU A 391 8.56 -13.22 -24.26
CA GLU A 391 7.18 -13.33 -24.73
C GLU A 391 6.41 -11.99 -24.64
N GLY A 392 7.03 -10.93 -24.14
CA GLY A 392 6.46 -9.59 -23.96
C GLY A 392 5.83 -9.37 -22.59
N LEU A 393 5.35 -8.14 -22.38
CA LEU A 393 4.60 -7.73 -21.20
C LEU A 393 3.18 -7.41 -21.61
N LEU A 394 2.18 -8.01 -20.97
CA LEU A 394 0.78 -7.64 -21.13
C LEU A 394 0.47 -6.48 -20.20
N LYS A 395 -0.03 -5.36 -20.73
CA LYS A 395 -0.27 -4.12 -19.99
C LYS A 395 -1.63 -3.52 -20.28
N LEU A 396 -2.18 -2.82 -19.32
CA LEU A 396 -3.28 -1.90 -19.55
C LEU A 396 -2.80 -0.72 -20.39
N THR A 397 -3.54 -0.37 -21.42
CA THR A 397 -3.39 0.92 -22.11
C THR A 397 -4.04 2.03 -21.27
N ARG A 398 -3.84 3.30 -21.65
CA ARG A 398 -4.55 4.41 -21.01
C ARG A 398 -6.07 4.21 -21.03
N ARG A 399 -6.63 3.65 -22.11
CA ARG A 399 -8.05 3.31 -22.17
C ARG A 399 -8.42 2.14 -21.26
N GLY A 400 -7.53 1.17 -21.12
CA GLY A 400 -7.74 0.01 -20.26
C GLY A 400 -7.74 0.34 -18.76
N ILE A 401 -6.97 1.33 -18.33
CA ILE A 401 -6.91 1.74 -16.93
C ILE A 401 -8.29 2.12 -16.37
N PHE A 402 -9.12 2.77 -17.17
CA PHE A 402 -10.50 3.13 -16.78
C PHE A 402 -11.44 1.92 -16.61
N LEU A 403 -11.08 0.78 -17.15
CA LEU A 403 -11.85 -0.46 -17.13
C LEU A 403 -11.08 -1.59 -16.45
N SER A 404 -10.08 -1.24 -15.67
CA SER A 404 -9.08 -2.17 -15.12
C SER A 404 -9.70 -3.34 -14.37
N ASP A 405 -10.68 -3.08 -13.49
CA ASP A 405 -11.30 -4.11 -12.66
C ASP A 405 -12.07 -5.13 -13.50
N GLY A 406 -12.84 -4.67 -14.51
CA GLY A 406 -13.53 -5.55 -15.44
C GLY A 406 -12.56 -6.37 -16.29
N ILE A 407 -11.49 -5.73 -16.81
CA ILE A 407 -10.48 -6.42 -17.62
C ILE A 407 -9.76 -7.48 -16.76
N MET A 408 -9.34 -7.13 -15.55
CA MET A 408 -8.70 -8.09 -14.66
C MET A 408 -9.65 -9.25 -14.30
N SER A 409 -10.92 -8.96 -14.00
CA SER A 409 -11.94 -9.96 -13.71
C SER A 409 -12.13 -10.96 -14.85
N ASP A 410 -12.13 -10.50 -16.11
CA ASP A 410 -12.29 -11.36 -17.29
C ASP A 410 -11.09 -12.31 -17.49
N LEU A 411 -9.92 -11.98 -16.94
CA LEU A 411 -8.71 -12.80 -17.05
C LEU A 411 -8.54 -13.79 -15.88
N LEU A 412 -9.38 -13.72 -14.86
CA LEU A 412 -9.32 -14.66 -13.72
C LEU A 412 -9.76 -16.06 -14.15
N TYR A 413 -9.05 -17.05 -13.65
CA TYR A 413 -9.41 -18.45 -13.86
C TYR A 413 -10.29 -18.94 -12.70
N VAL A 414 -11.47 -19.40 -13.04
CA VAL A 414 -12.42 -20.04 -12.11
C VAL A 414 -12.55 -21.50 -12.56
N PRO A 415 -12.09 -22.47 -11.76
CA PRO A 415 -12.28 -23.88 -12.09
C PRO A 415 -13.78 -24.25 -12.07
N ASP A 416 -14.19 -25.11 -13.02
CA ASP A 416 -15.56 -25.66 -13.11
C ASP A 416 -15.96 -26.47 -11.87
#